data_9f0b85d576ebf424d751f14934a33560
#
_entry.id   9f0b85d576ebf424d751f14934a33560
#
_cell.length_a   1.000
_cell.length_b   1.000
_cell.length_c   1.000
_cell.angle_alpha   90.00
_cell.angle_beta   90.00
_cell.angle_gamma   90.00
#
_symmetry.space_group_name_H-M   'P 1'
#
loop_
_entity.id
_entity.type
_entity.pdbx_description
1 polymer ?
#
loop_
_entity_poly.entity_id
_entity_poly.type
_entity_poly.pdbx_seq_one_letter_code
_entity_poly.pdbx_strand_id
1 'polypeptide(L)'
;MHSGPGRGNGASGRADDPLADKVVYIPPMAYGSARAFAAGFRAIGVDARLTPPSQARTMELGAQHTSGDECFPAKVTIGDFMRVLETEGNDPGRTVFFMPTADGPCRFGQYAPYLRDLLDSSGFRSAAVLSPSSQNAYAGLGSLARPFVRTSWRMLVAADILQKLLLQHRPYEVTPGSADRVFEECLDDVCETVEEAPIRPGAQLRAIHDALARCGARFATIQTRPDDARQLIGMGGEIFCRLNTFCNEDVVRRLEQAGAEVWLAGVTEWVWYTIAEQYRKLRLRGRIVSVEALRAWIRERFQRHDQAVLLEPFKTCFEGYEEPEIPDVVRAARTYLPVDGALGEMVLNVGRAIELAAVGVDGIVDVSPFSCMNGIVCEAVYPRVSRDLGGLPIRTLYFDGTPQDLESDLCVYLDLARSYRRRKPVSRPKAAPLAPVATGVSGFPRVT
;
A
#
# COMPACT_ATOMS: atom_id res chain seq x y z
N MET A 1 -61.50 -6.42 -4.36
CA MET A 1 -60.62 -7.16 -3.45
C MET A 1 -59.48 -7.76 -4.30
N HIS A 2 -58.38 -7.05 -4.41
CA HIS A 2 -57.16 -7.54 -5.07
C HIS A 2 -56.02 -7.41 -4.05
N SER A 3 -55.63 -8.56 -3.50
CA SER A 3 -54.44 -8.71 -2.65
C SER A 3 -53.19 -8.80 -3.53
N GLY A 4 -52.31 -7.80 -3.41
CA GLY A 4 -50.99 -7.79 -4.04
C GLY A 4 -50.01 -8.72 -3.31
N PRO A 5 -49.01 -9.30 -3.98
CA PRO A 5 -48.03 -10.19 -3.38
C PRO A 5 -47.00 -9.43 -2.54
N GLY A 6 -46.85 -9.89 -1.30
CA GLY A 6 -45.87 -9.39 -0.36
C GLY A 6 -44.42 -9.59 -0.88
N ARG A 7 -43.63 -8.55 -0.77
CA ARG A 7 -42.18 -8.62 -0.95
C ARG A 7 -41.59 -9.42 0.20
N GLY A 8 -41.14 -10.63 -0.07
CA GLY A 8 -40.37 -11.44 0.85
C GLY A 8 -39.01 -10.82 1.12
N ASN A 9 -38.79 -10.36 2.32
CA ASN A 9 -37.52 -9.91 2.86
C ASN A 9 -36.57 -11.11 2.94
N GLY A 10 -35.45 -11.06 2.20
CA GLY A 10 -34.35 -12.00 2.33
C GLY A 10 -33.56 -11.79 3.63
N ALA A 11 -34.11 -12.19 4.76
CA ALA A 11 -33.53 -12.04 6.10
C ALA A 11 -32.83 -13.30 6.64
N SER A 12 -32.52 -14.29 5.78
CA SER A 12 -31.97 -15.57 6.26
C SER A 12 -30.45 -15.76 6.13
N GLY A 13 -29.68 -14.72 5.79
CA GLY A 13 -28.22 -14.83 5.59
C GLY A 13 -27.36 -14.10 6.62
N ARG A 14 -27.95 -13.35 7.56
CA ARG A 14 -27.18 -12.49 8.50
C ARG A 14 -26.84 -13.11 9.85
N ALA A 15 -27.40 -14.25 10.21
CA ALA A 15 -27.22 -14.86 11.54
C ALA A 15 -25.82 -15.48 11.75
N ASP A 16 -25.07 -15.77 10.68
CA ASP A 16 -23.73 -16.39 10.72
C ASP A 16 -22.59 -15.43 10.33
N ASP A 17 -22.83 -14.11 10.25
CA ASP A 17 -21.79 -13.14 9.91
C ASP A 17 -21.03 -12.73 11.20
N PRO A 18 -19.73 -13.11 11.34
CA PRO A 18 -18.96 -12.82 12.54
C PRO A 18 -18.70 -11.32 12.75
N LEU A 19 -18.95 -10.49 11.74
CA LEU A 19 -18.78 -9.03 11.77
C LEU A 19 -20.11 -8.27 11.81
N ALA A 20 -21.26 -8.99 11.93
CA ALA A 20 -22.54 -8.34 12.10
C ALA A 20 -22.55 -7.42 13.33
N ASP A 21 -23.05 -6.19 13.18
CA ASP A 21 -23.11 -5.16 14.22
C ASP A 21 -21.75 -4.74 14.81
N LYS A 22 -20.63 -5.09 14.16
CA LYS A 22 -19.26 -4.67 14.52
C LYS A 22 -18.80 -3.52 13.65
N VAL A 23 -17.84 -2.77 14.18
CA VAL A 23 -17.09 -1.75 13.44
C VAL A 23 -15.62 -2.19 13.31
N VAL A 24 -15.14 -2.35 12.09
CA VAL A 24 -13.76 -2.72 11.81
C VAL A 24 -12.92 -1.44 11.69
N TYR A 25 -11.97 -1.26 12.58
CA TYR A 25 -11.03 -0.13 12.54
C TYR A 25 -9.73 -0.53 11.84
N ILE A 26 -9.36 0.25 10.84
CA ILE A 26 -8.20 0.01 9.96
C ILE A 26 -7.14 1.09 10.26
N PRO A 27 -5.89 0.70 10.58
CA PRO A 27 -4.83 1.68 10.80
C PRO A 27 -4.45 2.38 9.49
N PRO A 28 -4.19 3.70 9.50
CA PRO A 28 -3.91 4.47 8.29
C PRO A 28 -2.46 4.30 7.84
N MET A 29 -2.00 3.08 7.57
CA MET A 29 -0.64 2.79 7.09
C MET A 29 -0.31 3.62 5.83
N ALA A 30 -1.15 3.54 4.82
CA ALA A 30 -1.12 4.38 3.63
C ALA A 30 -2.50 5.00 3.50
N TYR A 31 -2.61 6.30 3.64
CA TYR A 31 -3.90 6.99 3.76
C TYR A 31 -4.90 6.61 2.65
N GLY A 32 -4.53 6.77 1.39
CA GLY A 32 -5.40 6.45 0.27
C GLY A 32 -5.76 4.96 0.20
N SER A 33 -4.77 4.07 0.41
CA SER A 33 -5.00 2.63 0.40
C SER A 33 -5.85 2.18 1.58
N ALA A 34 -5.70 2.78 2.78
CA ALA A 34 -6.52 2.46 3.94
C ALA A 34 -7.98 2.89 3.75
N ARG A 35 -8.24 4.08 3.16
CA ARG A 35 -9.59 4.54 2.81
C ARG A 35 -10.25 3.62 1.78
N ALA A 36 -9.53 3.31 0.70
CA ALA A 36 -9.99 2.41 -0.34
C ALA A 36 -10.27 0.99 0.20
N PHE A 37 -9.44 0.52 1.12
CA PHE A 37 -9.62 -0.78 1.78
C PHE A 37 -10.84 -0.79 2.70
N ALA A 38 -11.08 0.28 3.46
CA ALA A 38 -12.29 0.44 4.27
C ALA A 38 -13.56 0.45 3.40
N ALA A 39 -13.54 1.17 2.27
CA ALA A 39 -14.63 1.15 1.28
C ALA A 39 -14.87 -0.26 0.73
N GLY A 40 -13.79 -1.05 0.52
CA GLY A 40 -13.90 -2.47 0.14
C GLY A 40 -14.62 -3.33 1.17
N PHE A 41 -14.47 -3.08 2.47
CA PHE A 41 -15.25 -3.71 3.53
C PHE A 41 -16.73 -3.26 3.48
N ARG A 42 -16.98 -1.95 3.36
CA ARG A 42 -18.34 -1.42 3.31
C ARG A 42 -19.10 -1.93 2.09
N ALA A 43 -18.43 -2.09 0.94
CA ALA A 43 -18.99 -2.69 -0.27
C ALA A 43 -19.52 -4.13 -0.08
N ILE A 44 -19.00 -4.87 0.89
CA ILE A 44 -19.45 -6.21 1.23
C ILE A 44 -20.38 -6.24 2.46
N GLY A 45 -20.80 -5.08 2.95
CA GLY A 45 -21.77 -4.93 4.03
C GLY A 45 -21.20 -4.88 5.45
N VAL A 46 -19.88 -4.69 5.60
CA VAL A 46 -19.20 -4.56 6.90
C VAL A 46 -18.93 -3.09 7.19
N ASP A 47 -19.37 -2.57 8.35
CA ASP A 47 -18.98 -1.22 8.80
C ASP A 47 -17.48 -1.19 9.07
N ALA A 48 -16.75 -0.41 8.28
CA ALA A 48 -15.31 -0.27 8.39
C ALA A 48 -14.90 1.21 8.32
N ARG A 49 -14.02 1.60 9.22
CA ARG A 49 -13.55 2.98 9.40
C ARG A 49 -12.04 2.99 9.59
N LEU A 50 -11.41 4.11 9.25
CA LEU A 50 -10.03 4.33 9.66
C LEU A 50 -9.99 4.65 11.15
N THR A 51 -8.90 4.30 11.82
CA THR A 51 -8.59 4.91 13.10
C THR A 51 -8.38 6.42 12.89
N PRO A 52 -8.59 7.25 13.93
CA PRO A 52 -8.26 8.67 13.83
C PRO A 52 -6.80 8.88 13.38
N PRO A 53 -6.50 9.94 12.59
CA PRO A 53 -5.14 10.21 12.14
C PRO A 53 -4.13 10.23 13.30
N SER A 54 -2.97 9.60 13.11
CA SER A 54 -1.92 9.53 14.13
C SER A 54 -1.45 10.93 14.53
N GLN A 55 -1.19 11.13 15.82
CA GLN A 55 -0.80 12.42 16.41
C GLN A 55 0.02 12.20 17.70
N ALA A 56 0.40 13.27 18.39
CA ALA A 56 1.18 13.17 19.64
C ALA A 56 0.55 12.21 20.66
N ARG A 57 -0.78 12.22 20.84
CA ARG A 57 -1.49 11.29 21.74
C ARG A 57 -1.31 9.82 21.31
N THR A 58 -1.21 9.54 20.01
CA THR A 58 -0.89 8.20 19.51
C THR A 58 0.46 7.72 20.06
N MET A 59 1.47 8.60 20.04
CA MET A 59 2.80 8.25 20.55
C MET A 59 2.81 8.06 22.06
N GLU A 60 2.08 8.87 22.80
CA GLU A 60 1.96 8.71 24.27
C GLU A 60 1.34 7.37 24.62
N LEU A 61 0.20 7.02 24.00
CA LEU A 61 -0.47 5.75 24.25
C LEU A 61 0.36 4.57 23.75
N GLY A 62 0.97 4.69 22.57
CA GLY A 62 1.90 3.69 22.08
C GLY A 62 3.03 3.42 23.07
N ALA A 63 3.65 4.47 23.62
CA ALA A 63 4.71 4.34 24.60
C ALA A 63 4.25 3.75 25.94
N GLN A 64 3.01 4.07 26.37
CA GLN A 64 2.44 3.50 27.61
C GLN A 64 2.17 1.99 27.48
N HIS A 65 1.88 1.52 26.28
CA HIS A 65 1.47 0.14 25.99
C HIS A 65 2.51 -0.68 25.23
N THR A 66 3.77 -0.23 25.18
CA THR A 66 4.90 -0.95 24.60
C THR A 66 6.09 -0.89 25.56
N SER A 67 6.98 -1.90 25.51
CA SER A 67 8.15 -1.99 26.38
C SER A 67 9.34 -1.14 25.90
N GLY A 68 9.31 -0.71 24.63
CA GLY A 68 10.43 -0.04 23.96
C GLY A 68 11.22 -0.94 23.01
N ASP A 69 11.03 -2.26 23.10
CA ASP A 69 11.66 -3.25 22.20
C ASP A 69 10.89 -3.44 20.89
N GLU A 70 9.64 -2.98 20.84
CA GLU A 70 8.80 -3.03 19.66
C GLU A 70 9.28 -2.00 18.64
N CYS A 71 9.13 -2.33 17.35
CA CYS A 71 9.47 -1.39 16.29
C CYS A 71 8.46 -0.23 16.23
N PHE A 72 8.89 0.90 15.68
CA PHE A 72 8.10 2.13 15.61
C PHE A 72 6.69 1.95 15.02
N PRO A 73 6.47 1.20 13.91
CA PRO A 73 5.14 0.89 13.40
C PRO A 73 4.22 0.21 14.42
N ALA A 74 4.74 -0.68 15.27
CA ALA A 74 3.94 -1.31 16.33
C ALA A 74 3.45 -0.28 17.34
N LYS A 75 4.36 0.59 17.79
CA LYS A 75 4.04 1.66 18.74
C LYS A 75 2.94 2.59 18.20
N VAL A 76 3.06 3.03 16.95
CA VAL A 76 2.06 3.90 16.32
C VAL A 76 0.71 3.18 16.16
N THR A 77 0.72 1.96 15.63
CA THR A 77 -0.51 1.19 15.41
C THR A 77 -1.25 0.88 16.72
N ILE A 78 -0.52 0.48 17.76
CA ILE A 78 -1.10 0.25 19.09
C ILE A 78 -1.67 1.54 19.65
N GLY A 79 -0.94 2.64 19.56
CA GLY A 79 -1.40 3.94 20.01
C GLY A 79 -2.67 4.39 19.31
N ASP A 80 -2.78 4.19 18.00
CA ASP A 80 -3.99 4.52 17.23
C ASP A 80 -5.19 3.66 17.65
N PHE A 81 -4.99 2.36 17.92
CA PHE A 81 -6.05 1.48 18.41
C PHE A 81 -6.51 1.85 19.83
N MET A 82 -5.57 2.18 20.71
CA MET A 82 -5.93 2.62 22.07
C MET A 82 -6.69 3.94 22.05
N ARG A 83 -6.39 4.85 21.13
CA ARG A 83 -7.17 6.09 20.93
C ARG A 83 -8.61 5.81 20.52
N VAL A 84 -8.86 4.80 19.70
CA VAL A 84 -10.24 4.38 19.37
C VAL A 84 -10.99 4.00 20.63
N LEU A 85 -10.35 3.24 21.54
CA LEU A 85 -10.96 2.80 22.79
C LEU A 85 -11.17 3.95 23.80
N GLU A 86 -10.34 4.98 23.76
CA GLU A 86 -10.51 6.20 24.59
C GLU A 86 -11.60 7.15 24.04
N THR A 87 -12.07 6.95 22.80
CA THR A 87 -13.08 7.82 22.20
C THR A 87 -14.41 7.67 22.95
N GLU A 88 -14.97 8.80 23.40
CA GLU A 88 -16.26 8.81 24.10
C GLU A 88 -17.36 8.16 23.26
N GLY A 89 -18.15 7.28 23.89
CA GLY A 89 -19.24 6.53 23.26
C GLY A 89 -18.76 5.31 22.43
N ASN A 90 -17.46 5.02 22.40
CA ASN A 90 -17.01 3.77 21.77
C ASN A 90 -17.43 2.56 22.61
N ASP A 91 -17.99 1.53 21.93
CA ASP A 91 -18.34 0.25 22.54
C ASP A 91 -17.26 -0.81 22.17
N PRO A 92 -16.40 -1.20 23.14
CA PRO A 92 -15.41 -2.25 22.88
C PRO A 92 -16.03 -3.56 22.40
N GLY A 93 -17.26 -3.86 22.83
CA GLY A 93 -17.99 -5.05 22.38
C GLY A 93 -18.35 -5.05 20.89
N ARG A 94 -18.38 -3.88 20.27
CA ARG A 94 -18.61 -3.69 18.83
C ARG A 94 -17.33 -3.37 18.05
N THR A 95 -16.20 -3.21 18.72
CA THR A 95 -14.93 -2.80 18.13
C THR A 95 -14.12 -4.01 17.66
N VAL A 96 -13.68 -3.96 16.41
CA VAL A 96 -12.79 -4.95 15.79
C VAL A 96 -11.59 -4.22 15.20
N PHE A 97 -10.39 -4.59 15.61
CA PHE A 97 -9.15 -4.03 15.06
C PHE A 97 -8.62 -4.90 13.92
N PHE A 98 -8.46 -4.30 12.74
CA PHE A 98 -7.84 -4.97 11.61
C PHE A 98 -6.32 -4.93 11.77
N MET A 99 -5.72 -6.09 12.10
CA MET A 99 -4.29 -6.25 12.27
C MET A 99 -3.81 -7.45 11.46
N PRO A 100 -3.36 -7.24 10.20
CA PRO A 100 -2.82 -8.35 9.41
C PRO A 100 -1.54 -8.91 10.06
N THR A 101 -1.15 -10.10 9.63
CA THR A 101 0.03 -10.79 10.14
C THR A 101 0.86 -11.33 8.99
N ALA A 102 2.14 -11.58 9.24
CA ALA A 102 3.04 -12.23 8.31
C ALA A 102 3.87 -13.30 9.03
N ASP A 103 4.34 -14.26 8.24
CA ASP A 103 5.34 -15.25 8.72
C ASP A 103 6.74 -14.70 8.56
N GLY A 104 7.65 -15.29 9.31
CA GLY A 104 9.07 -15.03 9.21
C GLY A 104 9.61 -14.32 10.45
N PRO A 105 10.85 -13.84 10.39
CA PRO A 105 11.53 -13.25 11.55
C PRO A 105 11.12 -11.81 11.84
N CYS A 106 10.27 -11.19 11.01
CA CYS A 106 9.79 -9.82 11.22
C CYS A 106 8.89 -9.75 12.45
N ARG A 107 9.11 -8.75 13.31
CA ARG A 107 8.28 -8.49 14.51
C ARG A 107 6.81 -8.25 14.20
N PHE A 108 6.49 -7.85 12.99
CA PHE A 108 5.10 -7.68 12.51
C PHE A 108 4.24 -8.93 12.73
N GLY A 109 4.82 -10.13 12.63
CA GLY A 109 4.12 -11.38 12.94
C GLY A 109 3.60 -11.49 14.38
N GLN A 110 4.11 -10.66 15.29
CA GLN A 110 3.73 -10.65 16.71
C GLN A 110 2.72 -9.54 17.06
N TYR A 111 2.38 -8.62 16.14
CA TYR A 111 1.50 -7.50 16.46
C TYR A 111 0.09 -7.95 16.85
N ALA A 112 -0.51 -8.88 16.12
CA ALA A 112 -1.86 -9.36 16.40
C ALA A 112 -1.95 -10.13 17.73
N PRO A 113 -1.07 -11.09 18.07
CA PRO A 113 -1.03 -11.71 19.39
C PRO A 113 -0.81 -10.69 20.52
N TYR A 114 0.18 -9.79 20.33
CA TYR A 114 0.49 -8.76 21.32
C TYR A 114 -0.71 -7.83 21.57
N LEU A 115 -1.37 -7.37 20.51
CA LEU A 115 -2.59 -6.56 20.63
C LEU A 115 -3.68 -7.31 21.40
N ARG A 116 -3.85 -8.61 21.18
CA ARG A 116 -4.83 -9.41 21.92
C ARG A 116 -4.52 -9.44 23.42
N ASP A 117 -3.28 -9.74 23.78
CA ASP A 117 -2.84 -9.77 25.17
C ASP A 117 -2.97 -8.40 25.83
N LEU A 118 -2.66 -7.33 25.09
CA LEU A 118 -2.83 -5.96 25.56
C LEU A 118 -4.30 -5.63 25.86
N LEU A 119 -5.21 -5.94 24.94
CA LEU A 119 -6.64 -5.71 25.12
C LEU A 119 -7.18 -6.49 26.34
N ASP A 120 -6.72 -7.72 26.54
CA ASP A 120 -7.12 -8.54 27.67
C ASP A 120 -6.63 -7.99 29.02
N SER A 121 -5.39 -7.51 29.07
CA SER A 121 -4.77 -6.95 30.27
C SER A 121 -5.27 -5.52 30.59
N SER A 122 -5.67 -4.76 29.58
CA SER A 122 -6.17 -3.39 29.74
C SER A 122 -7.69 -3.32 30.00
N GLY A 123 -8.37 -4.45 30.13
CA GLY A 123 -9.81 -4.48 30.45
C GLY A 123 -10.73 -4.41 29.21
N PHE A 124 -10.20 -4.45 27.99
CA PHE A 124 -10.97 -4.39 26.74
C PHE A 124 -11.17 -5.78 26.09
N ARG A 125 -11.39 -6.81 26.90
CA ARG A 125 -11.54 -8.21 26.43
C ARG A 125 -12.62 -8.41 25.38
N SER A 126 -13.65 -7.57 25.38
CA SER A 126 -14.76 -7.62 24.43
C SER A 126 -14.40 -7.09 23.03
N ALA A 127 -13.34 -6.29 22.89
CA ALA A 127 -12.84 -5.88 21.58
C ALA A 127 -12.15 -7.05 20.87
N ALA A 128 -12.35 -7.15 19.55
CA ALA A 128 -11.81 -8.25 18.76
C ALA A 128 -10.61 -7.81 17.89
N VAL A 129 -9.76 -8.77 17.53
CA VAL A 129 -8.67 -8.57 16.56
C VAL A 129 -8.96 -9.45 15.34
N LEU A 130 -9.12 -8.82 14.18
CA LEU A 130 -9.29 -9.48 12.89
C LEU A 130 -7.92 -9.53 12.19
N SER A 131 -7.35 -10.72 12.10
CA SER A 131 -6.02 -10.95 11.49
C SER A 131 -6.11 -11.95 10.34
N PRO A 132 -6.69 -11.56 9.20
CA PRO A 132 -6.86 -12.44 8.06
C PRO A 132 -5.54 -12.64 7.32
N SER A 133 -5.24 -13.86 6.93
CA SER A 133 -4.10 -14.21 6.09
C SER A 133 -4.47 -15.27 5.07
N SER A 134 -3.67 -15.40 4.02
CA SER A 134 -3.86 -16.49 3.04
C SER A 134 -3.62 -17.87 3.66
N GLN A 135 -2.90 -17.97 4.76
CA GLN A 135 -2.59 -19.22 5.46
C GLN A 135 -3.76 -19.70 6.29
N ASN A 136 -4.47 -18.78 6.98
CA ASN A 136 -5.67 -19.11 7.75
C ASN A 136 -6.94 -19.05 6.89
N ALA A 137 -6.81 -19.03 5.54
CA ALA A 137 -7.92 -18.92 4.59
C ALA A 137 -8.87 -17.73 4.88
N TYR A 138 -8.31 -16.62 5.40
CA TYR A 138 -9.05 -15.44 5.82
C TYR A 138 -10.07 -15.74 6.93
N ALA A 139 -9.67 -16.56 7.90
CA ALA A 139 -10.48 -16.87 9.07
C ALA A 139 -11.00 -15.59 9.74
N GLY A 140 -12.22 -15.64 10.25
CA GLY A 140 -12.92 -14.47 10.79
C GLY A 140 -13.80 -13.72 9.79
N LEU A 141 -13.69 -14.00 8.48
CA LEU A 141 -14.56 -13.39 7.46
C LEU A 141 -15.67 -14.32 6.96
N GLY A 142 -15.65 -15.61 7.29
CA GLY A 142 -16.67 -16.56 6.90
C GLY A 142 -16.99 -16.54 5.40
N SER A 143 -18.26 -16.39 5.04
CA SER A 143 -18.74 -16.29 3.66
C SER A 143 -18.27 -15.03 2.93
N LEU A 144 -17.85 -13.98 3.66
CA LEU A 144 -17.36 -12.71 3.14
C LEU A 144 -15.92 -12.80 2.60
N ALA A 145 -15.17 -13.88 2.92
CA ALA A 145 -13.75 -13.99 2.54
C ALA A 145 -13.49 -13.83 1.04
N ARG A 146 -14.28 -14.47 0.17
CA ARG A 146 -14.11 -14.40 -1.29
C ARG A 146 -14.41 -13.01 -1.86
N PRO A 147 -15.59 -12.40 -1.61
CA PRO A 147 -15.86 -11.04 -2.07
C PRO A 147 -14.85 -10.04 -1.48
N PHE A 148 -14.48 -10.17 -0.20
CA PHE A 148 -13.48 -9.34 0.46
C PHE A 148 -12.15 -9.32 -0.29
N VAL A 149 -11.51 -10.49 -0.50
CA VAL A 149 -10.19 -10.57 -1.14
C VAL A 149 -10.19 -9.92 -2.52
N ARG A 150 -11.25 -10.11 -3.29
CA ARG A 150 -11.33 -9.56 -4.64
C ARG A 150 -11.60 -8.06 -4.67
N THR A 151 -12.53 -7.59 -3.85
CA THR A 151 -12.85 -6.16 -3.76
C THR A 151 -11.66 -5.38 -3.19
N SER A 152 -11.08 -5.87 -2.09
CA SER A 152 -9.92 -5.22 -1.47
C SER A 152 -8.71 -5.14 -2.42
N TRP A 153 -8.46 -6.20 -3.20
CA TRP A 153 -7.41 -6.16 -4.22
C TRP A 153 -7.61 -5.03 -5.23
N ARG A 154 -8.81 -4.92 -5.79
CA ARG A 154 -9.15 -3.85 -6.75
C ARG A 154 -9.00 -2.46 -6.16
N MET A 155 -9.42 -2.31 -4.91
CA MET A 155 -9.34 -1.03 -4.21
C MET A 155 -7.90 -0.64 -3.89
N LEU A 156 -7.03 -1.60 -3.53
CA LEU A 156 -5.59 -1.33 -3.36
C LEU A 156 -4.93 -0.92 -4.69
N VAL A 157 -5.26 -1.59 -5.78
CA VAL A 157 -4.77 -1.20 -7.13
C VAL A 157 -5.23 0.21 -7.49
N ALA A 158 -6.52 0.52 -7.27
CA ALA A 158 -7.05 1.85 -7.54
C ALA A 158 -6.35 2.95 -6.72
N ALA A 159 -6.12 2.70 -5.43
CA ALA A 159 -5.42 3.63 -4.55
C ALA A 159 -3.96 3.86 -4.99
N ASP A 160 -3.24 2.81 -5.37
CA ASP A 160 -1.86 2.92 -5.85
C ASP A 160 -1.80 3.71 -7.19
N ILE A 161 -2.79 3.53 -8.07
CA ILE A 161 -2.92 4.33 -9.31
C ILE A 161 -3.10 5.80 -8.97
N LEU A 162 -4.04 6.13 -8.07
CA LEU A 162 -4.30 7.52 -7.67
C LEU A 162 -3.08 8.15 -6.98
N GLN A 163 -2.39 7.39 -6.11
CA GLN A 163 -1.15 7.82 -5.48
C GLN A 163 -0.07 8.15 -6.52
N LYS A 164 0.09 7.31 -7.53
CA LYS A 164 1.06 7.51 -8.60
C LYS A 164 0.74 8.76 -9.42
N LEU A 165 -0.53 8.98 -9.76
CA LEU A 165 -0.97 10.21 -10.42
C LEU A 165 -0.69 11.44 -9.56
N LEU A 166 -0.96 11.39 -8.26
CA LEU A 166 -0.66 12.48 -7.34
C LEU A 166 0.83 12.84 -7.39
N LEU A 167 1.71 11.85 -7.25
CA LEU A 167 3.17 12.06 -7.19
C LEU A 167 3.77 12.50 -8.53
N GLN A 168 3.13 12.21 -9.66
CA GLN A 168 3.52 12.71 -10.97
C GLN A 168 3.02 14.12 -11.28
N HIS A 169 1.99 14.63 -10.58
CA HIS A 169 1.41 15.95 -10.85
C HIS A 169 1.80 16.98 -9.79
N ARG A 170 1.78 16.62 -8.51
CA ARG A 170 2.01 17.53 -7.40
C ARG A 170 3.34 18.29 -7.44
N PRO A 171 4.49 17.66 -7.79
CA PRO A 171 5.76 18.39 -7.89
C PRO A 171 5.75 19.49 -8.96
N TYR A 172 4.86 19.40 -9.94
CA TYR A 172 4.79 20.27 -11.12
C TYR A 172 3.58 21.20 -11.13
N GLU A 173 2.66 21.11 -10.17
CA GLU A 173 1.44 21.92 -10.14
C GLU A 173 1.76 23.43 -10.09
N VAL A 174 1.01 24.21 -10.88
CA VAL A 174 1.13 25.68 -10.91
C VAL A 174 0.45 26.29 -9.67
N THR A 175 -0.70 25.73 -9.29
CA THR A 175 -1.48 26.18 -8.13
C THR A 175 -1.26 25.17 -6.99
N PRO A 176 -0.52 25.54 -5.93
CA PRO A 176 -0.26 24.62 -4.81
C PRO A 176 -1.53 24.04 -4.20
N GLY A 177 -1.52 22.72 -3.98
CA GLY A 177 -2.65 21.96 -3.42
C GLY A 177 -3.72 21.56 -4.43
N SER A 178 -3.58 21.90 -5.71
CA SER A 178 -4.54 21.47 -6.74
C SER A 178 -4.51 19.96 -6.95
N ALA A 179 -3.33 19.35 -6.92
CA ALA A 179 -3.16 17.91 -7.06
C ALA A 179 -3.71 17.14 -5.84
N ASP A 180 -3.46 17.63 -4.64
CA ASP A 180 -4.01 17.05 -3.42
C ASP A 180 -5.54 17.07 -3.41
N ARG A 181 -6.16 18.20 -3.79
CA ARG A 181 -7.61 18.30 -3.88
C ARG A 181 -8.20 17.32 -4.91
N VAL A 182 -7.63 17.26 -6.10
CA VAL A 182 -8.07 16.31 -7.14
C VAL A 182 -7.90 14.87 -6.68
N PHE A 183 -6.81 14.56 -5.95
CA PHE A 183 -6.60 13.24 -5.37
C PHE A 183 -7.70 12.87 -4.37
N GLU A 184 -8.08 13.78 -3.46
CA GLU A 184 -9.17 13.53 -2.50
C GLU A 184 -10.51 13.33 -3.21
N GLU A 185 -10.86 14.18 -4.17
CA GLU A 185 -12.08 14.05 -4.97
C GLU A 185 -12.14 12.72 -5.74
N CYS A 186 -11.01 12.28 -6.27
CA CYS A 186 -10.89 11.00 -6.97
C CYS A 186 -11.00 9.81 -6.02
N LEU A 187 -10.39 9.92 -4.85
CA LEU A 187 -10.46 8.86 -3.84
C LEU A 187 -11.89 8.69 -3.31
N ASP A 188 -12.61 9.79 -3.13
CA ASP A 188 -14.03 9.78 -2.77
C ASP A 188 -14.88 9.10 -3.87
N ASP A 189 -14.72 9.51 -5.15
CA ASP A 189 -15.44 8.94 -6.28
C ASP A 189 -15.23 7.41 -6.39
N VAL A 190 -14.00 6.94 -6.24
CA VAL A 190 -13.69 5.50 -6.30
C VAL A 190 -14.26 4.74 -5.10
N CYS A 191 -14.20 5.31 -3.89
CA CYS A 191 -14.77 4.72 -2.69
C CYS A 191 -16.31 4.61 -2.77
N GLU A 192 -16.99 5.69 -3.14
CA GLU A 192 -18.43 5.71 -3.32
C GLU A 192 -18.87 4.73 -4.44
N THR A 193 -18.14 4.73 -5.56
CA THR A 193 -18.42 3.82 -6.67
C THR A 193 -18.36 2.35 -6.25
N VAL A 194 -17.38 1.93 -5.45
CA VAL A 194 -17.28 0.52 -5.03
C VAL A 194 -18.38 0.14 -4.04
N GLU A 195 -18.78 1.07 -3.17
CA GLU A 195 -19.84 0.84 -2.17
C GLU A 195 -21.22 0.70 -2.82
N GLU A 196 -21.47 1.45 -3.89
CA GLU A 196 -22.71 1.40 -4.66
C GLU A 196 -22.74 0.29 -5.71
N ALA A 197 -21.59 -0.18 -6.15
CA ALA A 197 -21.48 -1.16 -7.22
C ALA A 197 -22.03 -2.54 -6.80
N PRO A 198 -22.73 -3.24 -7.70
CA PRO A 198 -23.14 -4.63 -7.44
C PRO A 198 -21.93 -5.52 -7.17
N ILE A 199 -21.99 -6.39 -6.16
CA ILE A 199 -20.90 -7.33 -5.79
C ILE A 199 -20.62 -8.37 -6.90
N ARG A 200 -21.26 -8.27 -8.04
CA ARG A 200 -20.99 -9.11 -9.22
C ARG A 200 -19.63 -8.77 -9.79
N PRO A 201 -18.69 -9.74 -9.89
CA PRO A 201 -17.29 -9.45 -10.20
C PRO A 201 -17.03 -8.59 -11.44
N GLY A 202 -17.71 -8.86 -12.55
CA GLY A 202 -17.54 -8.10 -13.77
C GLY A 202 -18.14 -6.69 -13.74
N ALA A 203 -19.27 -6.51 -13.05
CA ALA A 203 -19.93 -5.21 -12.92
C ALA A 203 -19.09 -4.28 -12.00
N GLN A 204 -18.64 -4.78 -10.86
CA GLN A 204 -17.81 -4.02 -9.94
C GLN A 204 -16.47 -3.59 -10.58
N LEU A 205 -15.80 -4.50 -11.32
CA LEU A 205 -14.55 -4.17 -12.02
C LEU A 205 -14.75 -3.05 -13.04
N ARG A 206 -15.84 -3.10 -13.81
CA ARG A 206 -16.16 -2.03 -14.76
C ARG A 206 -16.45 -0.70 -14.06
N ALA A 207 -17.23 -0.72 -12.99
CA ALA A 207 -17.55 0.50 -12.24
C ALA A 207 -16.28 1.19 -11.71
N ILE A 208 -15.35 0.44 -11.12
CA ILE A 208 -14.07 0.97 -10.63
C ILE A 208 -13.20 1.47 -11.79
N HIS A 209 -13.13 0.73 -12.91
CA HIS A 209 -12.42 1.16 -14.11
C HIS A 209 -12.96 2.50 -14.63
N ASP A 210 -14.28 2.64 -14.73
CA ASP A 210 -14.92 3.87 -15.24
C ASP A 210 -14.70 5.05 -14.26
N ALA A 211 -14.72 4.79 -12.94
CA ALA A 211 -14.37 5.80 -11.95
C ALA A 211 -12.92 6.26 -12.10
N LEU A 212 -11.97 5.32 -12.26
CA LEU A 212 -10.56 5.65 -12.50
C LEU A 212 -10.36 6.45 -13.80
N ALA A 213 -11.09 6.12 -14.86
CA ALA A 213 -11.07 6.91 -16.10
C ALA A 213 -11.52 8.36 -15.86
N ARG A 214 -12.59 8.57 -15.06
CA ARG A 214 -13.01 9.94 -14.64
C ARG A 214 -11.92 10.63 -13.81
N CYS A 215 -11.26 9.91 -12.91
CA CYS A 215 -10.14 10.42 -12.13
C CYS A 215 -8.98 10.88 -13.03
N GLY A 216 -8.62 10.08 -14.04
CA GLY A 216 -7.62 10.47 -15.04
C GLY A 216 -7.99 11.78 -15.76
N ALA A 217 -9.25 11.93 -16.15
CA ALA A 217 -9.72 13.16 -16.76
C ALA A 217 -9.61 14.36 -15.79
N ARG A 218 -9.89 14.19 -14.49
CA ARG A 218 -9.70 15.26 -13.48
C ARG A 218 -8.23 15.62 -13.30
N PHE A 219 -7.33 14.64 -13.17
CA PHE A 219 -5.88 14.91 -13.09
C PHE A 219 -5.35 15.64 -14.33
N ALA A 220 -5.87 15.34 -15.52
CA ALA A 220 -5.51 16.03 -16.76
C ALA A 220 -5.88 17.53 -16.76
N THR A 221 -6.79 17.98 -15.88
CA THR A 221 -7.12 19.42 -15.74
C THR A 221 -6.13 20.20 -14.88
N ILE A 222 -5.24 19.53 -14.16
CA ILE A 222 -4.25 20.17 -13.31
C ILE A 222 -3.23 20.88 -14.20
N GLN A 223 -3.13 22.20 -14.03
CA GLN A 223 -2.10 22.96 -14.73
C GLN A 223 -0.72 22.62 -14.13
N THR A 224 0.16 22.10 -14.96
CA THR A 224 1.51 21.73 -14.57
C THR A 224 2.55 22.54 -15.35
N ARG A 225 3.67 22.83 -14.69
CA ARG A 225 4.86 23.40 -15.33
C ARG A 225 5.98 22.36 -15.29
N PRO A 226 6.28 21.69 -16.43
CA PRO A 226 7.36 20.73 -16.49
C PRO A 226 8.68 21.36 -16.05
N ASP A 227 9.43 20.64 -15.22
CA ASP A 227 10.75 21.06 -14.74
C ASP A 227 11.71 19.87 -14.84
N ASP A 228 12.49 19.87 -15.91
CA ASP A 228 13.49 18.82 -16.16
C ASP A 228 14.67 18.87 -15.15
N ALA A 229 14.76 19.90 -14.30
CA ALA A 229 15.81 19.98 -13.27
C ALA A 229 15.51 19.10 -12.07
N ARG A 230 14.24 18.72 -11.81
CA ARG A 230 13.86 17.88 -10.68
C ARG A 230 14.50 16.49 -10.77
N GLN A 231 15.06 16.03 -9.64
CA GLN A 231 15.62 14.70 -9.53
C GLN A 231 14.48 13.67 -9.39
N LEU A 232 14.56 12.56 -10.13
CA LEU A 232 13.67 11.41 -9.94
C LEU A 232 14.24 10.49 -8.86
N ILE A 233 13.58 10.41 -7.73
CA ILE A 233 14.01 9.65 -6.56
C ILE A 233 13.12 8.43 -6.38
N GLY A 234 13.72 7.23 -6.48
CA GLY A 234 13.04 6.00 -6.10
C GLY A 234 12.93 5.90 -4.58
N MET A 235 11.74 5.57 -4.07
CA MET A 235 11.53 5.43 -2.63
C MET A 235 11.03 4.04 -2.29
N GLY A 236 11.79 3.36 -1.43
CA GLY A 236 11.52 2.04 -0.86
C GLY A 236 11.61 2.06 0.66
N GLY A 237 11.79 0.89 1.25
CA GLY A 237 11.93 0.72 2.69
C GLY A 237 10.82 -0.13 3.29
N GLU A 238 10.71 -0.12 4.64
CA GLU A 238 9.68 -0.84 5.37
C GLU A 238 8.30 -0.26 5.05
N ILE A 239 7.35 -1.12 4.73
CA ILE A 239 6.07 -0.74 4.12
C ILE A 239 5.27 0.25 4.95
N PHE A 240 5.17 0.06 6.27
CA PHE A 240 4.41 0.97 7.13
C PHE A 240 5.12 2.33 7.21
N CYS A 241 6.40 2.32 7.54
CA CYS A 241 7.16 3.55 7.75
C CYS A 241 7.24 4.40 6.47
N ARG A 242 7.48 3.78 5.31
CA ARG A 242 7.57 4.52 4.04
C ARG A 242 6.25 5.12 3.58
N LEU A 243 5.11 4.52 3.96
CA LEU A 243 3.77 4.94 3.48
C LEU A 243 3.00 5.80 4.49
N ASN A 244 3.35 5.74 5.78
CA ASN A 244 2.68 6.50 6.83
C ASN A 244 3.36 7.86 7.01
N THR A 245 2.68 8.93 6.61
CA THR A 245 3.21 10.30 6.62
C THR A 245 3.52 10.82 8.02
N PHE A 246 2.83 10.33 9.05
CA PHE A 246 3.15 10.66 10.43
C PHE A 246 4.47 10.01 10.86
N CYS A 247 4.67 8.71 10.54
CA CYS A 247 5.88 7.98 10.91
C CYS A 247 7.13 8.51 10.23
N ASN A 248 7.04 8.96 8.97
CA ASN A 248 8.18 9.38 8.18
C ASN A 248 8.28 10.91 8.04
N GLU A 249 7.53 11.65 8.87
CA GLU A 249 7.52 13.13 8.87
C GLU A 249 7.24 13.73 7.49
N ASP A 250 6.37 13.06 6.70
CA ASP A 250 6.01 13.45 5.32
C ASP A 250 7.22 13.64 4.40
N VAL A 251 8.16 12.68 4.45
CA VAL A 251 9.42 12.72 3.70
C VAL A 251 9.21 12.89 2.20
N VAL A 252 8.11 12.36 1.64
CA VAL A 252 7.78 12.51 0.21
C VAL A 252 7.56 13.97 -0.11
N ARG A 253 6.72 14.68 0.67
CA ARG A 253 6.45 16.10 0.45
C ARG A 253 7.68 16.97 0.66
N ARG A 254 8.52 16.64 1.64
CA ARG A 254 9.80 17.33 1.87
C ARG A 254 10.76 17.17 0.68
N LEU A 255 10.85 15.97 0.09
CA LEU A 255 11.62 15.72 -1.14
C LEU A 255 11.08 16.55 -2.32
N GLU A 256 9.77 16.62 -2.50
CA GLU A 256 9.13 17.42 -3.54
C GLU A 256 9.39 18.92 -3.37
N GLN A 257 9.30 19.43 -2.15
CA GLN A 257 9.62 20.82 -1.80
C GLN A 257 11.09 21.15 -2.05
N ALA A 258 11.99 20.19 -1.80
CA ALA A 258 13.42 20.32 -2.08
C ALA A 258 13.78 20.15 -3.56
N GLY A 259 12.81 19.90 -4.44
CA GLY A 259 12.99 19.84 -5.89
C GLY A 259 13.11 18.45 -6.48
N ALA A 260 12.57 17.43 -5.83
CA ALA A 260 12.48 16.08 -6.37
C ALA A 260 11.10 15.75 -6.97
N GLU A 261 11.06 14.68 -7.75
CA GLU A 261 9.90 13.86 -8.06
C GLU A 261 10.12 12.50 -7.41
N VAL A 262 9.12 11.96 -6.73
CA VAL A 262 9.26 10.71 -5.98
C VAL A 262 8.51 9.57 -6.66
N TRP A 263 9.23 8.48 -6.93
CA TRP A 263 8.63 7.21 -7.36
C TRP A 263 8.50 6.29 -6.14
N LEU A 264 7.34 6.35 -5.51
CA LEU A 264 7.04 5.60 -4.30
C LEU A 264 6.50 4.20 -4.64
N ALA A 265 7.04 3.18 -3.97
CA ALA A 265 6.50 1.83 -4.03
C ALA A 265 5.13 1.73 -3.33
N GLY A 266 4.12 1.29 -4.05
CA GLY A 266 2.76 1.12 -3.54
C GLY A 266 2.56 -0.13 -2.66
N VAL A 267 1.33 -0.30 -2.17
CA VAL A 267 0.93 -1.47 -1.36
C VAL A 267 0.84 -2.73 -2.22
N THR A 268 0.45 -2.61 -3.49
CA THR A 268 0.31 -3.75 -4.41
C THR A 268 1.62 -4.47 -4.68
N GLU A 269 2.76 -3.76 -4.66
CA GLU A 269 4.08 -4.37 -4.75
C GLU A 269 4.31 -5.44 -3.67
N TRP A 270 3.95 -5.12 -2.43
CA TRP A 270 4.08 -6.06 -1.31
C TRP A 270 3.16 -7.27 -1.46
N VAL A 271 1.95 -7.08 -1.98
CA VAL A 271 1.02 -8.19 -2.28
C VAL A 271 1.62 -9.13 -3.32
N TRP A 272 2.19 -8.60 -4.41
CA TRP A 272 2.88 -9.40 -5.42
C TRP A 272 4.09 -10.14 -4.86
N TYR A 273 4.84 -9.48 -4.00
CA TYR A 273 5.98 -10.11 -3.32
C TYR A 273 5.53 -11.29 -2.43
N THR A 274 4.45 -11.15 -1.67
CA THR A 274 3.93 -12.25 -0.83
C THR A 274 3.45 -13.44 -1.67
N ILE A 275 2.90 -13.20 -2.86
CA ILE A 275 2.53 -14.25 -3.81
C ILE A 275 3.79 -14.98 -4.33
N ALA A 276 4.81 -14.23 -4.72
CA ALA A 276 6.08 -14.81 -5.14
C ALA A 276 6.73 -15.67 -4.04
N GLU A 277 6.68 -15.18 -2.79
CA GLU A 277 7.14 -15.91 -1.61
C GLU A 277 6.33 -17.20 -1.36
N GLN A 278 5.02 -17.17 -1.59
CA GLN A 278 4.18 -18.36 -1.50
C GLN A 278 4.64 -19.45 -2.50
N TYR A 279 4.89 -19.07 -3.75
CA TYR A 279 5.41 -20.02 -4.76
C TYR A 279 6.80 -20.54 -4.39
N ARG A 280 7.67 -19.68 -3.87
CA ARG A 280 8.99 -20.09 -3.41
C ARG A 280 8.90 -21.11 -2.27
N LYS A 281 8.06 -20.87 -1.26
CA LYS A 281 7.80 -21.80 -0.16
C LYS A 281 7.26 -23.15 -0.67
N LEU A 282 6.32 -23.14 -1.62
CA LEU A 282 5.80 -24.35 -2.24
C LEU A 282 6.89 -25.13 -2.98
N ARG A 283 7.78 -24.43 -3.70
CA ARG A 283 8.92 -25.05 -4.39
C ARG A 283 9.88 -25.73 -3.41
N LEU A 284 10.27 -25.01 -2.35
CA LEU A 284 11.19 -25.54 -1.33
C LEU A 284 10.61 -26.76 -0.60
N ARG A 285 9.29 -26.86 -0.48
CA ARG A 285 8.58 -28.00 0.12
C ARG A 285 8.29 -29.14 -0.89
N GLY A 286 8.73 -29.02 -2.13
CA GLY A 286 8.43 -30.00 -3.19
C GLY A 286 6.93 -30.07 -3.58
N ARG A 287 6.13 -29.05 -3.26
CA ARG A 287 4.67 -29.02 -3.45
C ARG A 287 4.23 -28.15 -4.63
N ILE A 288 5.05 -28.04 -5.68
CA ILE A 288 4.73 -27.24 -6.88
C ILE A 288 3.49 -27.77 -7.59
N VAL A 289 3.29 -29.09 -7.59
CA VAL A 289 2.10 -29.74 -8.13
C VAL A 289 1.19 -30.12 -6.95
N SER A 290 0.39 -29.17 -6.51
CA SER A 290 -0.55 -29.34 -5.39
C SER A 290 -1.82 -28.51 -5.60
N VAL A 291 -2.89 -28.87 -4.90
CA VAL A 291 -4.13 -28.08 -4.87
C VAL A 291 -3.88 -26.65 -4.35
N GLU A 292 -2.93 -26.50 -3.45
CA GLU A 292 -2.52 -25.20 -2.91
C GLU A 292 -1.87 -24.34 -3.98
N ALA A 293 -0.95 -24.92 -4.78
CA ALA A 293 -0.32 -24.24 -5.91
C ALA A 293 -1.35 -23.84 -6.98
N LEU A 294 -2.31 -24.71 -7.29
CA LEU A 294 -3.38 -24.42 -8.25
C LEU A 294 -4.27 -23.27 -7.75
N ARG A 295 -4.64 -23.26 -6.47
CA ARG A 295 -5.43 -22.17 -5.88
C ARG A 295 -4.66 -20.83 -5.91
N ALA A 296 -3.37 -20.84 -5.61
CA ALA A 296 -2.51 -19.66 -5.71
C ALA A 296 -2.45 -19.14 -7.14
N TRP A 297 -2.28 -20.03 -8.13
CA TRP A 297 -2.24 -19.68 -9.56
C TRP A 297 -3.57 -19.06 -10.04
N ILE A 298 -4.70 -19.67 -9.70
CA ILE A 298 -6.03 -19.13 -10.07
C ILE A 298 -6.19 -17.74 -9.49
N ARG A 299 -5.85 -17.53 -8.20
CA ARG A 299 -5.93 -16.22 -7.54
C ARG A 299 -5.05 -15.18 -8.25
N GLU A 300 -3.79 -15.50 -8.51
CA GLU A 300 -2.86 -14.62 -9.21
C GLU A 300 -3.38 -14.24 -10.60
N ARG A 301 -3.93 -15.18 -11.35
CA ARG A 301 -4.49 -14.95 -12.69
C ARG A 301 -5.60 -13.89 -12.66
N PHE A 302 -6.50 -13.99 -11.68
CA PHE A 302 -7.55 -12.99 -11.49
C PHE A 302 -7.01 -11.64 -11.05
N GLN A 303 -6.03 -11.62 -10.15
CA GLN A 303 -5.41 -10.37 -9.68
C GLN A 303 -4.68 -9.64 -10.81
N ARG A 304 -3.91 -10.35 -11.64
CA ARG A 304 -3.24 -9.77 -12.82
C ARG A 304 -4.25 -9.23 -13.84
N HIS A 305 -5.33 -9.97 -14.09
CA HIS A 305 -6.39 -9.52 -14.99
C HIS A 305 -7.05 -8.24 -14.47
N ASP A 306 -7.49 -8.23 -13.21
CA ASP A 306 -8.17 -7.08 -12.62
C ASP A 306 -7.24 -5.85 -12.60
N GLN A 307 -5.95 -6.02 -12.27
CA GLN A 307 -4.96 -4.94 -12.31
C GLN A 307 -4.74 -4.41 -13.73
N ALA A 308 -4.60 -5.28 -14.72
CA ALA A 308 -4.40 -4.87 -16.11
C ALA A 308 -5.59 -4.07 -16.66
N VAL A 309 -6.82 -4.44 -16.28
CA VAL A 309 -8.03 -3.68 -16.63
C VAL A 309 -8.03 -2.31 -15.97
N LEU A 310 -7.70 -2.21 -14.68
CA LEU A 310 -7.71 -0.94 -13.93
C LEU A 310 -6.59 0.01 -14.39
N LEU A 311 -5.45 -0.52 -14.84
CA LEU A 311 -4.34 0.27 -15.38
C LEU A 311 -4.55 0.71 -16.84
N GLU A 312 -5.51 0.12 -17.55
CA GLU A 312 -5.72 0.39 -18.98
C GLU A 312 -5.84 1.88 -19.31
N PRO A 313 -6.63 2.70 -18.58
CA PRO A 313 -6.76 4.13 -18.88
C PRO A 313 -5.47 4.94 -18.74
N PHE A 314 -4.46 4.37 -18.05
CA PHE A 314 -3.23 5.07 -17.68
C PHE A 314 -1.99 4.57 -18.40
N LYS A 315 -2.11 3.61 -19.31
CA LYS A 315 -0.96 2.99 -20.00
C LYS A 315 -0.02 4.01 -20.62
N THR A 316 -0.57 5.01 -21.30
CA THR A 316 0.24 6.03 -21.97
C THR A 316 0.95 6.96 -20.97
N CYS A 317 0.27 7.39 -19.89
CA CYS A 317 0.87 8.31 -18.94
C CYS A 317 1.88 7.62 -18.01
N PHE A 318 1.77 6.30 -17.83
CA PHE A 318 2.71 5.50 -17.05
C PHE A 318 3.81 4.83 -17.90
N GLU A 319 3.86 5.11 -19.21
CA GLU A 319 4.92 4.58 -20.07
C GLU A 319 6.30 5.01 -19.56
N GLY A 320 7.18 4.03 -19.30
CA GLY A 320 8.48 4.22 -18.68
C GLY A 320 8.47 4.36 -17.15
N TYR A 321 7.31 4.42 -16.54
CA TYR A 321 7.08 4.42 -15.09
C TYR A 321 6.36 3.16 -14.60
N GLU A 322 6.43 2.08 -15.37
CA GLU A 322 5.85 0.80 -14.95
C GLU A 322 6.55 0.28 -13.71
N GLU A 323 5.76 -0.33 -12.80
CA GLU A 323 6.35 -0.94 -11.62
C GLU A 323 7.17 -2.18 -12.03
N PRO A 324 8.38 -2.36 -11.48
CA PRO A 324 9.20 -3.53 -11.76
C PRO A 324 8.48 -4.83 -11.40
N GLU A 325 8.57 -5.82 -12.27
CA GLU A 325 8.00 -7.15 -11.99
C GLU A 325 8.76 -7.84 -10.85
N ILE A 326 8.04 -8.39 -9.87
CA ILE A 326 8.66 -9.00 -8.68
C ILE A 326 9.69 -10.10 -9.01
N PRO A 327 9.50 -10.96 -10.02
CA PRO A 327 10.53 -11.93 -10.41
C PRO A 327 11.85 -11.27 -10.82
N ASP A 328 11.81 -10.09 -11.46
CA ASP A 328 13.00 -9.37 -11.89
C ASP A 328 13.68 -8.71 -10.68
N VAL A 329 12.89 -8.06 -9.81
CA VAL A 329 13.36 -7.51 -8.53
C VAL A 329 14.09 -8.57 -7.71
N VAL A 330 13.47 -9.75 -7.54
CA VAL A 330 14.08 -10.86 -6.80
C VAL A 330 15.37 -11.37 -7.49
N ARG A 331 15.40 -11.41 -8.82
CA ARG A 331 16.59 -11.79 -9.59
C ARG A 331 17.73 -10.78 -9.40
N ALA A 332 17.43 -9.49 -9.45
CA ALA A 332 18.40 -8.42 -9.25
C ALA A 332 19.03 -8.48 -7.84
N ALA A 333 18.23 -8.75 -6.81
CA ALA A 333 18.71 -8.86 -5.45
C ALA A 333 19.66 -10.05 -5.21
N ARG A 334 19.59 -11.15 -6.01
CA ARG A 334 20.40 -12.36 -5.82
C ARG A 334 21.92 -12.13 -5.85
N THR A 335 22.37 -11.10 -6.52
CA THR A 335 23.78 -10.73 -6.56
C THR A 335 24.31 -10.27 -5.20
N TYR A 336 23.43 -9.80 -4.34
CA TYR A 336 23.77 -9.14 -3.09
C TYR A 336 23.27 -9.87 -1.85
N LEU A 337 22.16 -10.62 -1.98
CA LEU A 337 21.48 -11.27 -0.86
C LEU A 337 21.15 -12.73 -1.17
N PRO A 338 21.20 -13.63 -0.17
CA PRO A 338 20.76 -15.01 -0.31
C PRO A 338 19.22 -15.07 -0.36
N VAL A 339 18.63 -14.78 -1.50
CA VAL A 339 17.18 -14.69 -1.71
C VAL A 339 16.41 -15.90 -1.16
N ASP A 340 16.95 -17.10 -1.31
CA ASP A 340 16.25 -18.33 -0.90
C ASP A 340 16.21 -18.55 0.62
N GLY A 341 16.91 -17.75 1.41
CA GLY A 341 16.89 -17.78 2.88
C GLY A 341 16.47 -16.46 3.52
N ALA A 342 16.53 -15.38 2.74
CA ALA A 342 16.15 -14.06 3.23
C ALA A 342 14.63 -13.88 3.15
N LEU A 343 13.99 -13.84 4.31
CA LEU A 343 12.55 -13.58 4.46
C LEU A 343 12.35 -12.13 4.88
N GLY A 344 11.72 -11.34 4.03
CA GLY A 344 11.37 -9.97 4.35
C GLY A 344 11.66 -8.98 3.23
N GLU A 345 11.40 -7.71 3.48
CA GLU A 345 11.45 -6.64 2.49
C GLU A 345 12.87 -6.28 2.02
N MET A 346 13.92 -6.77 2.69
CA MET A 346 15.31 -6.50 2.29
C MET A 346 15.59 -6.94 0.84
N VAL A 347 15.03 -8.07 0.42
CA VAL A 347 15.18 -8.56 -0.96
C VAL A 347 14.45 -7.64 -1.93
N LEU A 348 13.24 -7.22 -1.55
CA LEU A 348 12.41 -6.32 -2.34
C LEU A 348 13.10 -4.95 -2.50
N ASN A 349 13.57 -4.36 -1.41
CA ASN A 349 14.20 -3.04 -1.40
C ASN A 349 15.51 -3.00 -2.20
N VAL A 350 16.39 -3.98 -2.00
CA VAL A 350 17.65 -4.06 -2.75
C VAL A 350 17.40 -4.30 -4.24
N GLY A 351 16.53 -5.24 -4.59
CA GLY A 351 16.20 -5.51 -5.98
C GLY A 351 15.52 -4.34 -6.68
N ARG A 352 14.58 -3.68 -5.99
CA ARG A 352 13.91 -2.49 -6.51
C ARG A 352 14.89 -1.33 -6.75
N ALA A 353 15.84 -1.10 -5.86
CA ALA A 353 16.87 -0.08 -6.08
C ALA A 353 17.65 -0.31 -7.37
N ILE A 354 17.94 -1.58 -7.70
CA ILE A 354 18.65 -1.96 -8.92
C ILE A 354 17.76 -1.78 -10.16
N GLU A 355 16.52 -2.25 -10.12
CA GLU A 355 15.57 -2.12 -11.23
C GLU A 355 15.24 -0.64 -11.52
N LEU A 356 15.02 0.18 -10.50
CA LEU A 356 14.80 1.62 -10.67
C LEU A 356 16.03 2.34 -11.22
N ALA A 357 17.25 1.92 -10.84
CA ALA A 357 18.46 2.45 -11.45
C ALA A 357 18.53 2.14 -12.95
N ALA A 358 18.08 0.94 -13.36
CA ALA A 358 18.05 0.54 -14.76
C ALA A 358 17.07 1.38 -15.60
N VAL A 359 15.97 1.86 -15.00
CA VAL A 359 15.03 2.78 -15.67
C VAL A 359 15.40 4.26 -15.49
N GLY A 360 16.48 4.55 -14.78
CA GLY A 360 17.09 5.88 -14.79
C GLY A 360 16.65 6.83 -13.67
N VAL A 361 16.40 6.35 -12.46
CA VAL A 361 16.28 7.23 -11.29
C VAL A 361 17.63 7.93 -10.98
N ASP A 362 17.57 9.04 -10.29
CA ASP A 362 18.74 9.85 -9.92
C ASP A 362 19.29 9.48 -8.52
N GLY A 363 18.49 8.77 -7.73
CA GLY A 363 18.85 8.31 -6.40
C GLY A 363 17.76 7.44 -5.80
N ILE A 364 18.07 6.84 -4.65
CA ILE A 364 17.17 5.99 -3.87
C ILE A 364 17.11 6.51 -2.43
N VAL A 365 15.90 6.61 -1.88
CA VAL A 365 15.65 6.80 -0.44
C VAL A 365 15.00 5.53 0.10
N ASP A 366 15.61 4.93 1.11
CA ASP A 366 15.08 3.79 1.87
C ASP A 366 14.59 4.29 3.22
N VAL A 367 13.31 4.13 3.51
CA VAL A 367 12.67 4.61 4.74
C VAL A 367 12.36 3.41 5.65
N SER A 368 12.96 3.40 6.82
CA SER A 368 12.83 2.27 7.75
C SER A 368 12.65 2.73 9.18
N PRO A 369 11.92 1.97 10.01
CA PRO A 369 11.94 2.24 11.45
C PRO A 369 13.31 1.90 12.03
N PHE A 370 13.74 2.67 13.03
CA PHE A 370 14.98 2.38 13.73
C PHE A 370 14.99 0.93 14.25
N SER A 371 16.13 0.26 14.19
CA SER A 371 16.31 -1.15 14.52
C SER A 371 15.50 -2.15 13.66
N CYS A 372 15.01 -1.75 12.48
CA CYS A 372 14.38 -2.67 11.53
C CYS A 372 15.42 -3.65 10.97
N MET A 373 15.18 -4.94 11.13
CA MET A 373 16.07 -5.98 10.58
C MET A 373 16.28 -5.82 9.07
N ASN A 374 15.21 -5.57 8.32
CA ASN A 374 15.29 -5.40 6.87
C ASN A 374 16.10 -4.15 6.50
N GLY A 375 15.86 -3.01 7.18
CA GLY A 375 16.59 -1.77 6.96
C GLY A 375 18.09 -1.91 7.24
N ILE A 376 18.46 -2.55 8.36
CA ILE A 376 19.88 -2.79 8.73
C ILE A 376 20.59 -3.64 7.67
N VAL A 377 19.95 -4.70 7.17
CA VAL A 377 20.53 -5.53 6.11
C VAL A 377 20.67 -4.75 4.80
N CYS A 378 19.66 -3.97 4.42
CA CYS A 378 19.72 -3.12 3.24
C CYS A 378 20.86 -2.12 3.34
N GLU A 379 20.99 -1.41 4.46
CA GLU A 379 22.05 -0.42 4.68
C GLU A 379 23.44 -1.05 4.58
N ALA A 380 23.63 -2.26 5.11
CA ALA A 380 24.91 -2.99 5.00
C ALA A 380 25.26 -3.35 3.55
N VAL A 381 24.27 -3.55 2.68
CA VAL A 381 24.45 -3.98 1.28
C VAL A 381 24.51 -2.79 0.32
N TYR A 382 23.83 -1.70 0.59
CA TYR A 382 23.71 -0.53 -0.30
C TYR A 382 25.04 0.10 -0.73
N PRO A 383 26.11 0.17 0.10
CA PRO A 383 27.41 0.70 -0.37
C PRO A 383 27.99 -0.10 -1.55
N ARG A 384 27.77 -1.42 -1.58
CA ARG A 384 28.18 -2.26 -2.71
C ARG A 384 27.27 -2.04 -3.92
N VAL A 385 25.96 -2.04 -3.72
CA VAL A 385 24.97 -1.76 -4.78
C VAL A 385 25.24 -0.40 -5.43
N SER A 386 25.42 0.66 -4.63
CA SER A 386 25.73 1.99 -5.11
C SER A 386 26.99 2.01 -5.98
N ARG A 387 28.06 1.35 -5.54
CA ARG A 387 29.33 1.28 -6.27
C ARG A 387 29.16 0.57 -7.62
N ASP A 388 28.49 -0.58 -7.62
CA ASP A 388 28.26 -1.38 -8.82
C ASP A 388 27.34 -0.68 -9.83
N LEU A 389 26.49 0.26 -9.35
CA LEU A 389 25.62 1.13 -10.15
C LEU A 389 26.26 2.51 -10.47
N GLY A 390 27.59 2.60 -10.48
CA GLY A 390 28.30 3.83 -10.85
C GLY A 390 28.19 4.96 -9.84
N GLY A 391 27.98 4.63 -8.57
CA GLY A 391 27.86 5.59 -7.47
C GLY A 391 26.46 6.20 -7.35
N LEU A 392 25.41 5.41 -7.64
CA LEU A 392 24.02 5.81 -7.38
C LEU A 392 23.86 6.21 -5.91
N PRO A 393 23.41 7.43 -5.59
CA PRO A 393 23.15 7.81 -4.22
C PRO A 393 21.99 7.00 -3.62
N ILE A 394 22.28 6.29 -2.54
CA ILE A 394 21.27 5.56 -1.76
C ILE A 394 21.34 6.08 -0.33
N ARG A 395 20.25 6.62 0.17
CA ARG A 395 20.14 7.13 1.55
C ARG A 395 19.12 6.34 2.33
N THR A 396 19.54 5.75 3.46
CA THR A 396 18.62 5.17 4.43
C THR A 396 18.25 6.23 5.46
N LEU A 397 16.95 6.39 5.69
CA LEU A 397 16.38 7.27 6.72
C LEU A 397 15.69 6.39 7.77
N TYR A 398 16.10 6.53 9.02
CA TYR A 398 15.52 5.80 10.14
C TYR A 398 14.61 6.69 10.97
N PHE A 399 13.45 6.17 11.34
CA PHE A 399 12.45 6.86 12.14
C PHE A 399 12.11 6.05 13.40
N ASP A 400 12.01 6.74 14.52
CA ASP A 400 11.65 6.19 15.84
C ASP A 400 10.64 7.06 16.61
N GLY A 401 10.19 8.15 15.97
CA GLY A 401 9.33 9.18 16.56
C GLY A 401 10.11 10.33 17.21
N THR A 402 11.44 10.33 17.11
CA THR A 402 12.28 11.46 17.52
C THR A 402 12.43 12.44 16.34
N PRO A 403 12.17 13.75 16.52
CA PRO A 403 12.34 14.74 15.46
C PRO A 403 13.77 14.75 14.92
N GLN A 404 13.90 14.85 13.59
CA GLN A 404 15.17 14.87 12.88
C GLN A 404 15.32 16.14 12.01
N ASP A 405 16.55 16.56 11.74
CA ASP A 405 16.83 17.61 10.74
C ASP A 405 16.84 17.01 9.32
N LEU A 406 15.63 16.59 8.88
CA LEU A 406 15.45 16.02 7.55
C LEU A 406 15.73 17.03 6.44
N GLU A 407 15.52 18.31 6.66
CA GLU A 407 15.66 19.33 5.62
C GLU A 407 17.12 19.41 5.15
N SER A 408 18.05 19.54 6.10
CA SER A 408 19.48 19.55 5.80
C SER A 408 19.95 18.24 5.14
N ASP A 409 19.53 17.10 5.67
CA ASP A 409 19.87 15.78 5.15
C ASP A 409 19.38 15.59 3.70
N LEU A 410 18.15 15.97 3.41
CA LEU A 410 17.57 15.83 2.08
C LEU A 410 18.19 16.78 1.07
N CYS A 411 18.52 18.02 1.47
CA CYS A 411 19.23 18.96 0.59
C CYS A 411 20.60 18.41 0.15
N VAL A 412 21.40 17.93 1.09
CA VAL A 412 22.71 17.29 0.80
C VAL A 412 22.54 16.07 -0.10
N TYR A 413 21.57 15.22 0.20
CA TYR A 413 21.28 14.04 -0.60
C TYR A 413 20.88 14.39 -2.04
N LEU A 414 20.02 15.40 -2.25
CA LEU A 414 19.61 15.82 -3.59
C LEU A 414 20.75 16.46 -4.39
N ASP A 415 21.72 17.09 -3.75
CA ASP A 415 22.94 17.55 -4.44
C ASP A 415 23.79 16.38 -4.95
N LEU A 416 23.88 15.28 -4.18
CA LEU A 416 24.51 14.05 -4.63
C LEU A 416 23.74 13.43 -5.82
N ALA A 417 22.41 13.38 -5.73
CA ALA A 417 21.54 12.87 -6.81
C ALA A 417 21.69 13.71 -8.09
N ARG A 418 21.77 15.05 -7.96
CA ARG A 418 22.04 15.97 -9.08
C ARG A 418 23.41 15.71 -9.71
N SER A 419 24.43 15.47 -8.91
CA SER A 419 25.76 15.13 -9.38
C SER A 419 25.81 13.78 -10.09
N TYR A 420 25.10 12.77 -9.58
CA TYR A 420 24.97 11.47 -10.22
C TYR A 420 24.24 11.56 -11.56
N ARG A 421 23.13 12.30 -11.63
CA ARG A 421 22.34 12.51 -12.85
C ARG A 421 23.17 13.00 -14.04
N ARG A 422 24.18 13.86 -13.81
CA ARG A 422 25.05 14.40 -14.87
C ARG A 422 25.97 13.35 -15.51
N ARG A 423 26.21 12.23 -14.86
CA ARG A 423 27.19 11.20 -15.26
C ARG A 423 26.60 9.81 -15.51
N LYS A 424 25.37 9.57 -15.07
CA LYS A 424 24.73 8.26 -15.25
C LYS A 424 24.44 7.97 -16.73
N PRO A 425 24.54 6.68 -17.17
CA PRO A 425 24.37 6.30 -18.58
C PRO A 425 22.92 6.31 -19.04
N VAL A 426 21.95 6.15 -18.14
CA VAL A 426 20.53 6.01 -18.45
C VAL A 426 19.77 7.29 -18.09
N SER A 427 19.05 7.85 -19.05
CA SER A 427 18.18 9.00 -18.83
C SER A 427 16.88 8.55 -18.14
N ARG A 428 16.33 9.42 -17.28
CA ARG A 428 15.01 9.18 -16.67
C ARG A 428 13.92 9.07 -17.74
N PRO A 429 12.86 8.29 -17.49
CA PRO A 429 11.68 8.30 -18.35
C PRO A 429 11.04 9.70 -18.37
N LYS A 430 10.39 10.04 -19.47
CA LYS A 430 9.60 11.27 -19.58
C LYS A 430 8.15 10.89 -19.35
N ALA A 431 7.51 11.48 -18.36
CA ALA A 431 6.08 11.31 -18.18
C ALA A 431 5.35 11.88 -19.40
N ALA A 432 4.50 11.07 -20.02
CA ALA A 432 3.61 11.54 -21.05
C ALA A 432 2.42 12.29 -20.42
N PRO A 433 1.92 13.37 -21.05
CA PRO A 433 0.72 14.02 -20.56
C PRO A 433 -0.45 13.03 -20.55
N LEU A 434 -1.32 13.13 -19.53
CA LEU A 434 -2.58 12.40 -19.52
C LEU A 434 -3.39 12.80 -20.77
N ALA A 435 -3.55 11.88 -21.70
CA ALA A 435 -4.47 12.08 -22.81
C ALA A 435 -5.91 12.10 -22.27
N PRO A 436 -6.82 12.93 -22.84
CA PRO A 436 -8.24 12.84 -22.49
C PRO A 436 -8.69 11.40 -22.71
N VAL A 437 -9.12 10.73 -21.64
CA VAL A 437 -9.64 9.36 -21.76
C VAL A 437 -10.94 9.43 -22.55
N ALA A 438 -10.98 8.81 -23.72
CA ALA A 438 -12.19 8.72 -24.53
C ALA A 438 -13.25 7.95 -23.70
N THR A 439 -14.26 8.66 -23.23
CA THR A 439 -15.43 8.06 -22.58
C THR A 439 -16.19 7.29 -23.65
N GLY A 440 -15.98 5.97 -23.74
CA GLY A 440 -16.70 5.10 -24.65
C GLY A 440 -15.81 4.03 -25.30
N VAL A 441 -15.21 3.15 -24.54
CA VAL A 441 -14.61 1.93 -25.12
C VAL A 441 -15.60 0.77 -24.94
N SER A 442 -16.34 0.47 -25.98
CA SER A 442 -17.07 -0.78 -26.17
C SER A 442 -16.06 -1.88 -26.54
N GLY A 443 -15.52 -2.58 -25.56
CA GLY A 443 -14.64 -3.71 -25.84
C GLY A 443 -13.87 -4.23 -24.64
N PHE A 444 -14.58 -4.82 -23.67
CA PHE A 444 -13.90 -5.68 -22.71
C PHE A 444 -13.35 -6.92 -23.42
N PRO A 445 -12.08 -7.27 -23.26
CA PRO A 445 -11.57 -8.52 -23.78
C PRO A 445 -12.38 -9.69 -23.19
N ARG A 446 -12.98 -10.51 -24.08
CA ARG A 446 -13.64 -11.75 -23.66
C ARG A 446 -12.60 -12.67 -23.04
N VAL A 447 -12.87 -13.12 -21.83
CA VAL A 447 -12.11 -14.17 -21.18
C VAL A 447 -12.35 -15.44 -21.99
N THR A 448 -11.37 -15.87 -22.78
CA THR A 448 -11.28 -17.22 -23.35
C THR A 448 -10.55 -18.13 -22.39
#